data_bfd671340ae264a6df1f04b3faffd50b
#
_entry.id   bfd671340ae264a6df1f04b3faffd50b
#
_cell.length_a   1.000
_cell.length_b   1.000
_cell.length_c   1.000
_cell.angle_alpha   90.00
_cell.angle_beta   90.00
_cell.angle_gamma   90.00
#
_symmetry.space_group_name_H-M   'P 1'
#
loop_
_entity.id
_entity.type
_entity.pdbx_description
1 polymer ?
#
loop_
_entity_poly.entity_id
_entity_poly.type
_entity_poly.pdbx_seq_one_letter_code
_entity_poly.pdbx_strand_id
1 'polypeptide(L)'
;MTDTIRTSLERVLQQLIEAEATAFIGAARHERTDARTAQRNGHQSRLLSTAAGDVELGIPKLRQGSFFPSLLERRRRIDRALYAVVMEAWVHGVSTRKVDDLVKALGVASGISKSEVSRICAQLDMDLEAFRNRPLDHVEFPYVFVDATYVKGRVNGRVVSRAVVVATGVTATGDREVLGVDVGDSEDGAFWTAFLRGLRARGLSGVQLVISDHHLGLKAAIGAVFVGSTWQRCRVHYADKRIMPTWRRAALRDKGFAVLRSA
;
A
#
# COMPACT_ATOMS: atom_id res chain seq x y z
N MET A 1 -14.51 7.57 28.18
CA MET A 1 -15.08 6.84 27.02
C MET A 1 -14.09 5.84 26.41
N THR A 2 -12.84 6.20 26.19
CA THR A 2 -11.79 5.34 25.63
C THR A 2 -11.51 4.09 26.49
N ASP A 3 -11.46 4.21 27.82
CA ASP A 3 -11.24 3.06 28.71
C ASP A 3 -12.36 2.02 28.66
N THR A 4 -13.61 2.46 28.52
CA THR A 4 -14.74 1.53 28.40
C THR A 4 -14.66 0.72 27.10
N ILE A 5 -14.30 1.38 26.00
CA ILE A 5 -14.12 0.71 24.70
C ILE A 5 -12.95 -0.29 24.77
N ARG A 6 -11.83 0.12 25.33
CA ARG A 6 -10.64 -0.73 25.52
C ARG A 6 -10.99 -1.97 26.35
N THR A 7 -11.60 -1.81 27.50
CA THR A 7 -11.98 -2.92 28.37
C THR A 7 -12.99 -3.86 27.70
N SER A 8 -13.94 -3.31 26.94
CA SER A 8 -14.90 -4.11 26.19
C SER A 8 -14.22 -4.91 25.07
N LEU A 9 -13.31 -4.27 24.35
CA LEU A 9 -12.51 -4.92 23.29
C LEU A 9 -11.65 -6.05 23.87
N GLU A 10 -10.93 -5.80 24.98
CA GLU A 10 -10.12 -6.79 25.67
C GLU A 10 -10.94 -8.03 26.05
N ARG A 11 -12.13 -7.80 26.62
CA ARG A 11 -13.05 -8.88 27.00
C ARG A 11 -13.52 -9.69 25.80
N VAL A 12 -13.93 -9.04 24.71
CA VAL A 12 -14.39 -9.72 23.48
C VAL A 12 -13.26 -10.53 22.86
N LEU A 13 -12.07 -9.94 22.72
CA LEU A 13 -10.92 -10.64 22.15
C LEU A 13 -10.52 -11.84 23.00
N GLN A 14 -10.52 -11.69 24.35
CA GLN A 14 -10.22 -12.78 25.26
C GLN A 14 -11.24 -13.93 25.16
N GLN A 15 -12.53 -13.61 25.02
CA GLN A 15 -13.58 -14.63 24.81
C GLN A 15 -13.40 -15.38 23.48
N LEU A 16 -13.07 -14.70 22.40
CA LEU A 16 -12.78 -15.30 21.11
C LEU A 16 -11.58 -16.25 21.18
N ILE A 17 -10.49 -15.83 21.83
CA ILE A 17 -9.29 -16.64 22.05
C ILE A 17 -9.63 -17.92 22.84
N GLU A 18 -10.42 -17.79 23.91
CA GLU A 18 -10.83 -18.94 24.72
C GLU A 18 -11.77 -19.90 23.97
N ALA A 19 -12.69 -19.36 23.15
CA ALA A 19 -13.56 -20.17 22.31
C ALA A 19 -12.77 -20.95 21.26
N GLU A 20 -11.84 -20.30 20.57
CA GLU A 20 -10.96 -20.94 19.59
C GLU A 20 -10.05 -22.01 20.23
N ALA A 21 -9.49 -21.71 21.42
CA ALA A 21 -8.68 -22.67 22.17
C ALA A 21 -9.52 -23.89 22.62
N THR A 22 -10.78 -23.69 22.99
CA THR A 22 -11.71 -24.75 23.35
C THR A 22 -12.01 -25.66 22.16
N ALA A 23 -12.29 -25.06 21.01
CA ALA A 23 -12.49 -25.80 19.75
C ALA A 23 -11.24 -26.57 19.34
N PHE A 24 -10.05 -25.96 19.45
CA PHE A 24 -8.78 -26.59 19.14
C PHE A 24 -8.46 -27.80 20.04
N ILE A 25 -8.78 -27.69 21.34
CA ILE A 25 -8.53 -28.74 22.35
C ILE A 25 -9.60 -29.85 22.29
N GLY A 26 -10.77 -29.56 21.75
CA GLY A 26 -11.91 -30.47 21.73
C GLY A 26 -12.62 -30.64 23.09
N ALA A 27 -12.34 -29.76 24.06
CA ALA A 27 -12.97 -29.82 25.39
C ALA A 27 -12.95 -28.45 26.09
N ALA A 28 -14.00 -28.15 26.82
CA ALA A 28 -14.09 -26.98 27.70
C ALA A 28 -13.10 -27.05 28.88
N ARG A 29 -12.97 -25.93 29.60
CA ARG A 29 -12.14 -25.86 30.78
C ARG A 29 -12.71 -26.81 31.86
N HIS A 30 -11.84 -27.68 32.41
CA HIS A 30 -12.19 -28.71 33.41
C HIS A 30 -13.12 -29.84 32.92
N GLU A 31 -13.55 -29.85 31.66
CA GLU A 31 -14.33 -30.91 31.07
C GLU A 31 -13.44 -32.14 30.78
N ARG A 32 -13.95 -33.35 31.03
CA ARG A 32 -13.29 -34.63 30.73
C ARG A 32 -14.09 -35.33 29.63
N THR A 33 -13.52 -35.35 28.42
CA THR A 33 -14.12 -36.01 27.25
C THR A 33 -13.03 -36.77 26.49
N ASP A 34 -13.43 -37.81 25.76
CA ASP A 34 -12.53 -38.57 24.88
C ASP A 34 -12.06 -37.75 23.68
N ALA A 35 -12.79 -36.67 23.34
CA ALA A 35 -12.44 -35.75 22.27
C ALA A 35 -11.28 -34.76 22.64
N ARG A 36 -10.86 -34.73 23.91
CA ARG A 36 -9.81 -33.85 24.36
C ARG A 36 -8.46 -34.22 23.78
N THR A 37 -7.89 -33.36 22.96
CA THR A 37 -6.60 -33.55 22.28
C THR A 37 -5.40 -33.02 23.08
N ALA A 38 -5.60 -32.06 23.99
CA ALA A 38 -4.53 -31.43 24.75
C ALA A 38 -5.00 -30.90 26.11
N GLN A 39 -4.04 -30.67 27.02
CA GLN A 39 -4.29 -30.07 28.34
C GLN A 39 -3.79 -28.64 28.39
N ARG A 40 -4.59 -27.72 28.94
CA ARG A 40 -4.20 -26.33 29.22
C ARG A 40 -3.13 -26.28 30.31
N ASN A 41 -2.15 -25.37 30.15
CA ASN A 41 -1.06 -25.14 31.10
C ASN A 41 -0.89 -23.63 31.36
N GLY A 42 -1.94 -22.99 31.90
CA GLY A 42 -1.95 -21.57 32.15
C GLY A 42 -2.08 -20.74 30.87
N HIS A 43 -1.69 -19.45 30.98
CA HIS A 43 -1.75 -18.47 29.90
C HIS A 43 -0.37 -17.81 29.72
N GLN A 44 -0.14 -17.30 28.54
CA GLN A 44 0.96 -16.39 28.25
C GLN A 44 0.38 -15.01 27.97
N SER A 45 0.80 -14.02 28.73
CA SER A 45 0.45 -12.63 28.48
C SER A 45 1.01 -12.14 27.15
N ARG A 46 0.18 -11.44 26.39
CA ARG A 46 0.55 -10.78 25.15
C ARG A 46 -0.12 -9.42 25.06
N LEU A 47 0.69 -8.37 24.88
CA LEU A 47 0.22 -7.04 24.62
C LEU A 47 -0.14 -6.90 23.14
N LEU A 48 -1.35 -6.38 22.87
CA LEU A 48 -1.83 -6.00 21.55
C LEU A 48 -2.14 -4.51 21.53
N SER A 49 -1.45 -3.76 20.67
CA SER A 49 -1.70 -2.34 20.48
C SER A 49 -2.80 -2.15 19.43
N THR A 50 -3.90 -1.51 19.85
CA THR A 50 -5.09 -1.26 19.03
C THR A 50 -5.38 0.23 18.92
N ALA A 51 -6.26 0.61 18.00
CA ALA A 51 -6.74 1.99 17.89
C ALA A 51 -7.49 2.48 19.14
N ALA A 52 -7.91 1.57 20.05
CA ALA A 52 -8.53 1.90 21.34
C ALA A 52 -7.54 1.92 22.51
N GLY A 53 -6.24 1.74 22.24
CA GLY A 53 -5.16 1.62 23.20
C GLY A 53 -4.58 0.22 23.32
N ASP A 54 -3.65 0.05 24.26
CA ASP A 54 -3.02 -1.24 24.53
C ASP A 54 -3.97 -2.16 25.33
N VAL A 55 -4.14 -3.40 24.86
CA VAL A 55 -4.91 -4.46 25.52
C VAL A 55 -4.00 -5.64 25.85
N GLU A 56 -4.17 -6.22 27.03
CA GLU A 56 -3.40 -7.37 27.46
C GLU A 56 -4.22 -8.67 27.31
N LEU A 57 -3.75 -9.58 26.49
CA LEU A 57 -4.46 -10.82 26.15
C LEU A 57 -3.73 -12.02 26.74
N GLY A 58 -4.48 -12.92 27.39
CA GLY A 58 -3.98 -14.19 27.91
C GLY A 58 -4.12 -15.30 26.85
N ILE A 59 -3.02 -15.70 26.22
CA ILE A 59 -3.03 -16.80 25.24
C ILE A 59 -2.89 -18.13 25.98
N PRO A 60 -3.85 -19.08 25.84
CA PRO A 60 -3.77 -20.38 26.49
C PRO A 60 -2.52 -21.14 26.05
N LYS A 61 -1.75 -21.64 27.03
CA LYS A 61 -0.63 -22.57 26.81
C LYS A 61 -1.15 -24.01 26.88
N LEU A 62 -0.53 -24.87 26.11
CA LEU A 62 -0.78 -26.31 26.15
C LEU A 62 0.41 -27.03 26.81
N ARG A 63 0.16 -28.16 27.47
CA ARG A 63 1.25 -29.01 28.01
C ARG A 63 2.06 -29.66 26.92
N GLN A 64 1.40 -30.04 25.82
CA GLN A 64 2.00 -30.61 24.61
C GLN A 64 1.46 -29.86 23.41
N GLY A 65 2.34 -29.58 22.45
CA GLY A 65 1.99 -28.78 21.28
C GLY A 65 1.98 -27.26 21.56
N SER A 66 1.51 -26.50 20.59
CA SER A 66 1.36 -25.04 20.69
C SER A 66 0.03 -24.60 20.10
N PHE A 67 -0.64 -23.69 20.78
CA PHE A 67 -1.83 -23.00 20.30
C PHE A 67 -1.48 -21.53 20.04
N PHE A 68 -1.94 -21.00 18.94
CA PHE A 68 -1.85 -19.59 18.63
C PHE A 68 -3.15 -19.13 17.98
N PRO A 69 -3.85 -18.11 18.54
CA PRO A 69 -5.13 -17.65 18.02
C PRO A 69 -5.03 -17.14 16.60
N SER A 70 -5.99 -17.53 15.75
CA SER A 70 -6.05 -17.11 14.33
C SER A 70 -6.28 -15.62 14.15
N LEU A 71 -6.98 -15.00 15.11
CA LEU A 71 -7.25 -13.55 15.13
C LEU A 71 -5.99 -12.71 15.37
N LEU A 72 -4.90 -13.30 15.87
CA LEU A 72 -3.63 -12.62 16.13
C LEU A 72 -2.60 -12.98 15.06
N GLU A 73 -1.80 -12.01 14.66
CA GLU A 73 -0.67 -12.25 13.78
C GLU A 73 0.57 -12.62 14.60
N ARG A 74 1.27 -13.67 14.19
CA ARG A 74 2.57 -14.03 14.78
C ARG A 74 3.56 -12.89 14.55
N ARG A 75 4.28 -12.51 15.62
CA ARG A 75 5.31 -11.44 15.60
C ARG A 75 4.81 -10.01 15.38
N ARG A 76 3.48 -9.75 15.37
CA ARG A 76 2.93 -8.40 15.36
C ARG A 76 2.28 -8.07 16.69
N ARG A 77 2.53 -6.86 17.20
CA ARG A 77 1.88 -6.30 18.41
C ARG A 77 0.76 -5.33 18.05
N ILE A 78 0.68 -4.93 16.81
CA ILE A 78 -0.23 -3.89 16.30
C ILE A 78 -1.37 -4.57 15.56
N ASP A 79 -2.61 -4.13 15.83
CA ASP A 79 -3.76 -4.61 15.08
C ASP A 79 -3.78 -4.06 13.64
N ARG A 80 -4.68 -4.61 12.80
CA ARG A 80 -4.78 -4.20 11.40
C ARG A 80 -5.22 -2.75 11.22
N ALA A 81 -6.08 -2.24 12.13
CA ALA A 81 -6.57 -0.88 12.06
C ALA A 81 -5.45 0.13 12.36
N LEU A 82 -4.68 -0.11 13.42
CA LEU A 82 -3.53 0.72 13.75
C LEU A 82 -2.43 0.62 12.67
N TYR A 83 -2.22 -0.58 12.11
CA TYR A 83 -1.32 -0.76 10.99
C TYR A 83 -1.71 0.12 9.79
N ALA A 84 -3.00 0.15 9.43
CA ALA A 84 -3.50 0.99 8.34
C ALA A 84 -3.28 2.49 8.60
N VAL A 85 -3.49 2.95 9.85
CA VAL A 85 -3.23 4.35 10.25
C VAL A 85 -1.75 4.70 10.12
N VAL A 86 -0.85 3.81 10.53
CA VAL A 86 0.60 4.01 10.42
C VAL A 86 1.03 4.06 8.95
N MET A 87 0.50 3.17 8.13
CA MET A 87 0.75 3.13 6.69
C MET A 87 0.28 4.41 6.00
N GLU A 88 -0.92 4.85 6.29
CA GLU A 88 -1.51 6.08 5.73
C GLU A 88 -0.66 7.30 6.13
N ALA A 89 -0.31 7.41 7.42
CA ALA A 89 0.56 8.48 7.89
C ALA A 89 1.93 8.48 7.17
N TRP A 90 2.51 7.31 6.94
CA TRP A 90 3.77 7.16 6.23
C TRP A 90 3.66 7.59 4.76
N VAL A 91 2.63 7.13 4.05
CA VAL A 91 2.36 7.52 2.65
C VAL A 91 2.18 9.04 2.52
N HIS A 92 1.58 9.69 3.52
CA HIS A 92 1.48 11.14 3.58
C HIS A 92 2.77 11.86 4.03
N GLY A 93 3.89 11.15 4.15
CA GLY A 93 5.19 11.73 4.45
C GLY A 93 5.39 12.12 5.93
N VAL A 94 4.59 11.54 6.83
CA VAL A 94 4.79 11.72 8.28
C VAL A 94 6.05 10.98 8.70
N SER A 95 6.99 11.69 9.35
CA SER A 95 8.24 11.07 9.82
C SER A 95 7.97 10.01 10.88
N THR A 96 8.86 9.01 11.00
CA THR A 96 8.75 7.92 11.98
C THR A 96 8.57 8.40 13.42
N ARG A 97 9.18 9.54 13.77
CA ARG A 97 9.00 10.15 15.11
C ARG A 97 7.58 10.68 15.30
N LYS A 98 7.04 11.38 14.29
CA LYS A 98 5.67 11.89 14.32
C LYS A 98 4.63 10.76 14.26
N VAL A 99 4.97 9.63 13.62
CA VAL A 99 4.13 8.43 13.65
C VAL A 99 4.03 7.87 15.07
N ASP A 100 5.13 7.82 15.82
CA ASP A 100 5.12 7.40 17.23
C ASP A 100 4.27 8.35 18.08
N ASP A 101 4.40 9.67 17.88
CA ASP A 101 3.58 10.67 18.57
C ASP A 101 2.09 10.51 18.23
N LEU A 102 1.75 10.25 16.97
CA LEU A 102 0.38 9.97 16.53
C LEU A 102 -0.19 8.71 17.20
N VAL A 103 0.58 7.64 17.22
CA VAL A 103 0.18 6.36 17.83
C VAL A 103 -0.05 6.52 19.34
N LYS A 104 0.81 7.29 20.03
CA LYS A 104 0.60 7.63 21.44
C LYS A 104 -0.65 8.48 21.67
N ALA A 105 -0.92 9.45 20.79
CA ALA A 105 -2.14 10.26 20.84
C ALA A 105 -3.42 9.43 20.64
N LEU A 106 -3.34 8.29 19.93
CA LEU A 106 -4.43 7.33 19.81
C LEU A 106 -4.61 6.44 21.06
N GLY A 107 -3.81 6.63 22.10
CA GLY A 107 -3.92 5.91 23.37
C GLY A 107 -3.06 4.66 23.49
N VAL A 108 -2.15 4.41 22.54
CA VAL A 108 -1.15 3.35 22.62
C VAL A 108 0.02 3.84 23.45
N ALA A 109 -0.04 3.65 24.77
CA ALA A 109 0.95 4.18 25.72
C ALA A 109 2.36 3.64 25.47
N SER A 110 2.47 2.40 24.97
CA SER A 110 3.75 1.80 24.60
C SER A 110 4.39 2.45 23.36
N GLY A 111 3.62 3.22 22.58
CA GLY A 111 4.06 3.79 21.32
C GLY A 111 4.35 2.73 20.27
N ILE A 112 5.02 3.15 19.19
CA ILE A 112 5.50 2.26 18.15
C ILE A 112 7.02 2.33 18.03
N SER A 113 7.70 1.20 18.08
CA SER A 113 9.16 1.20 17.96
C SER A 113 9.61 1.55 16.54
N LYS A 114 10.80 2.15 16.41
CA LYS A 114 11.41 2.43 15.09
C LYS A 114 11.55 1.17 14.24
N SER A 115 11.86 0.03 14.86
CA SER A 115 11.95 -1.27 14.18
C SER A 115 10.61 -1.77 13.67
N GLU A 116 9.52 -1.50 14.39
CA GLU A 116 8.16 -1.80 13.94
C GLU A 116 7.76 -0.96 12.73
N VAL A 117 8.01 0.36 12.78
CA VAL A 117 7.78 1.25 11.63
C VAL A 117 8.60 0.82 10.43
N SER A 118 9.89 0.50 10.62
CA SER A 118 10.74 0.00 9.52
C SER A 118 10.21 -1.28 8.91
N ARG A 119 9.67 -2.20 9.73
CA ARG A 119 9.08 -3.44 9.23
C ARG A 119 7.79 -3.19 8.44
N ILE A 120 6.98 -2.23 8.87
CA ILE A 120 5.79 -1.79 8.13
C ILE A 120 6.19 -1.20 6.78
N CYS A 121 7.22 -0.34 6.75
CA CYS A 121 7.73 0.23 5.51
C CYS A 121 8.30 -0.85 4.57
N ALA A 122 9.03 -1.83 5.09
CA ALA A 122 9.55 -2.94 4.30
C ALA A 122 8.42 -3.79 3.67
N GLN A 123 7.28 -3.95 4.35
CA GLN A 123 6.11 -4.61 3.76
C GLN A 123 5.54 -3.81 2.59
N LEU A 124 5.45 -2.48 2.72
CA LEU A 124 5.02 -1.59 1.64
C LEU A 124 5.96 -1.68 0.43
N ASP A 125 7.28 -1.74 0.67
CA ASP A 125 8.26 -1.91 -0.39
C ASP A 125 8.07 -3.24 -1.13
N MET A 126 7.74 -4.32 -0.41
CA MET A 126 7.42 -5.63 -1.02
C MET A 126 6.13 -5.57 -1.85
N ASP A 127 5.08 -4.92 -1.34
CA ASP A 127 3.80 -4.78 -2.06
C ASP A 127 3.98 -3.93 -3.32
N LEU A 128 4.78 -2.86 -3.24
CA LEU A 128 5.15 -2.03 -4.38
C LEU A 128 5.96 -2.81 -5.42
N GLU A 129 6.92 -3.62 -4.98
CA GLU A 129 7.72 -4.46 -5.87
C GLU A 129 6.86 -5.53 -6.57
N ALA A 130 5.95 -6.17 -5.84
CA ALA A 130 4.98 -7.09 -6.41
C ALA A 130 4.09 -6.40 -7.46
N PHE A 131 3.60 -5.18 -7.17
CA PHE A 131 2.84 -4.38 -8.13
C PHE A 131 3.66 -4.04 -9.37
N ARG A 132 4.92 -3.62 -9.21
CA ARG A 132 5.82 -3.25 -10.33
C ARG A 132 6.14 -4.42 -11.26
N ASN A 133 6.17 -5.63 -10.72
CA ASN A 133 6.54 -6.84 -11.47
C ASN A 133 5.35 -7.71 -11.88
N ARG A 134 4.12 -7.33 -11.53
CA ARG A 134 2.94 -8.12 -11.87
C ARG A 134 2.77 -8.29 -13.38
N PRO A 135 2.27 -9.44 -13.87
CA PRO A 135 1.95 -9.65 -15.28
C PRO A 135 0.88 -8.67 -15.78
N LEU A 136 0.95 -8.31 -17.05
CA LEU A 136 -0.01 -7.42 -17.72
C LEU A 136 -0.68 -8.09 -18.93
N ASP A 137 -0.60 -9.41 -19.02
CA ASP A 137 -1.10 -10.24 -20.12
C ASP A 137 -2.55 -10.73 -19.93
N HIS A 138 -3.18 -10.30 -18.85
CA HIS A 138 -4.55 -10.70 -18.51
C HIS A 138 -5.62 -10.05 -19.40
N VAL A 139 -5.32 -8.90 -20.04
CA VAL A 139 -6.21 -8.19 -20.96
C VAL A 139 -5.39 -7.30 -21.92
N GLU A 140 -5.96 -6.98 -23.09
CA GLU A 140 -5.36 -6.01 -24.01
C GLU A 140 -5.73 -4.57 -23.62
N PHE A 141 -4.75 -3.67 -23.78
CA PHE A 141 -4.91 -2.23 -23.50
C PHE A 141 -4.70 -1.42 -24.79
N PRO A 142 -5.74 -1.22 -25.62
CA PRO A 142 -5.61 -0.44 -26.85
C PRO A 142 -5.20 1.01 -26.64
N TYR A 143 -5.50 1.59 -25.47
CA TYR A 143 -5.13 2.97 -25.16
C TYR A 143 -4.25 3.01 -23.91
N VAL A 144 -3.11 3.70 -24.02
CA VAL A 144 -2.17 3.87 -22.89
C VAL A 144 -1.90 5.35 -22.69
N PHE A 145 -2.16 5.84 -21.48
CA PHE A 145 -1.78 7.18 -21.04
C PHE A 145 -0.46 7.09 -20.29
N VAL A 146 0.47 7.98 -20.63
CA VAL A 146 1.76 8.10 -19.94
C VAL A 146 1.91 9.54 -19.48
N ASP A 147 2.12 9.72 -18.18
CA ASP A 147 2.30 11.03 -17.57
C ASP A 147 3.50 11.01 -16.62
N ALA A 148 4.15 12.17 -16.45
CA ALA A 148 5.25 12.35 -15.53
C ALA A 148 5.03 13.58 -14.66
N THR A 149 5.24 13.43 -13.37
CA THR A 149 5.14 14.52 -12.40
C THR A 149 6.46 14.64 -11.63
N TYR A 150 6.98 15.85 -11.51
CA TYR A 150 8.17 16.10 -10.72
C TYR A 150 7.84 16.28 -9.25
N VAL A 151 8.45 15.45 -8.40
CA VAL A 151 8.36 15.55 -6.95
C VAL A 151 9.73 15.84 -6.34
N LYS A 152 9.75 16.58 -5.23
CA LYS A 152 10.98 16.81 -4.47
C LYS A 152 11.18 15.66 -3.50
N GLY A 153 12.27 14.93 -3.65
CA GLY A 153 12.70 13.84 -2.77
C GLY A 153 14.06 14.10 -2.16
N ARG A 154 14.34 13.52 -1.01
CA ARG A 154 15.67 13.58 -0.39
C ARG A 154 16.48 12.36 -0.80
N VAL A 155 17.62 12.60 -1.47
CA VAL A 155 18.59 11.59 -1.88
C VAL A 155 19.96 11.97 -1.32
N ASN A 156 20.62 11.09 -0.58
CA ASN A 156 21.93 11.33 0.02
C ASN A 156 22.02 12.67 0.79
N GLY A 157 20.97 13.00 1.57
CA GLY A 157 20.91 14.22 2.36
C GLY A 157 20.53 15.51 1.60
N ARG A 158 20.45 15.47 0.28
CA ARG A 158 20.08 16.61 -0.58
C ARG A 158 18.66 16.49 -1.10
N VAL A 159 17.96 17.62 -1.22
CA VAL A 159 16.64 17.66 -1.86
C VAL A 159 16.84 17.78 -3.37
N VAL A 160 16.41 16.78 -4.12
CA VAL A 160 16.48 16.73 -5.57
C VAL A 160 15.08 16.62 -6.17
N SER A 161 14.91 17.10 -7.40
CA SER A 161 13.66 16.87 -8.16
C SER A 161 13.77 15.51 -8.86
N ARG A 162 12.74 14.68 -8.75
CA ARG A 162 12.64 13.37 -9.40
C ARG A 162 11.37 13.28 -10.23
N ALA A 163 11.47 12.69 -11.40
CA ALA A 163 10.33 12.41 -12.24
C ALA A 163 9.66 11.12 -11.74
N VAL A 164 8.40 11.20 -11.36
CA VAL A 164 7.53 10.05 -11.11
C VAL A 164 6.68 9.85 -12.35
N VAL A 165 6.86 8.71 -12.99
CA VAL A 165 6.17 8.35 -14.23
C VAL A 165 5.08 7.34 -13.91
N VAL A 166 3.89 7.54 -14.47
CA VAL A 166 2.74 6.65 -14.35
C VAL A 166 2.25 6.29 -15.75
N ALA A 167 2.05 4.99 -15.99
CA ALA A 167 1.35 4.50 -17.18
C ALA A 167 -0.01 3.94 -16.78
N THR A 168 -1.08 4.40 -17.43
CA THR A 168 -2.45 3.93 -17.23
C THR A 168 -2.96 3.34 -18.54
N GLY A 169 -3.38 2.08 -18.52
CA GLY A 169 -4.05 1.42 -19.63
C GLY A 169 -5.57 1.63 -19.59
N VAL A 170 -6.18 1.60 -20.76
CA VAL A 170 -7.63 1.57 -20.90
C VAL A 170 -7.99 0.41 -21.81
N THR A 171 -8.85 -0.48 -21.34
CA THR A 171 -9.35 -1.63 -22.09
C THR A 171 -10.32 -1.22 -23.19
N ALA A 172 -10.68 -2.16 -24.06
CA ALA A 172 -11.72 -1.94 -25.08
C ALA A 172 -13.10 -1.63 -24.47
N THR A 173 -13.36 -2.07 -23.24
CA THR A 173 -14.59 -1.81 -22.46
C THR A 173 -14.58 -0.47 -21.74
N GLY A 174 -13.42 0.22 -21.70
CA GLY A 174 -13.26 1.51 -21.03
C GLY A 174 -12.74 1.43 -19.59
N ASP A 175 -12.47 0.25 -19.08
CA ASP A 175 -11.90 0.06 -17.75
C ASP A 175 -10.46 0.57 -17.71
N ARG A 176 -10.10 1.19 -16.59
CA ARG A 176 -8.78 1.79 -16.41
C ARG A 176 -7.96 1.03 -15.38
N GLU A 177 -6.68 0.84 -15.71
CA GLU A 177 -5.73 0.19 -14.83
C GLU A 177 -4.39 0.90 -14.84
N VAL A 178 -3.75 1.09 -13.67
CA VAL A 178 -2.39 1.60 -13.58
C VAL A 178 -1.44 0.45 -13.94
N LEU A 179 -0.81 0.53 -15.10
CA LEU A 179 0.08 -0.51 -15.63
C LEU A 179 1.46 -0.51 -14.98
N GLY A 180 1.93 0.66 -14.59
CA GLY A 180 3.24 0.80 -13.96
C GLY A 180 3.52 2.19 -13.46
N VAL A 181 4.44 2.23 -12.48
CA VAL A 181 5.00 3.45 -11.90
C VAL A 181 6.50 3.29 -11.84
N ASP A 182 7.23 4.34 -12.19
CA ASP A 182 8.69 4.38 -12.04
C ASP A 182 9.17 5.77 -11.60
N VAL A 183 10.39 5.83 -11.05
CA VAL A 183 10.98 7.06 -10.53
C VAL A 183 12.38 7.22 -11.11
N GLY A 184 12.56 8.26 -11.93
CA GLY A 184 13.82 8.60 -12.56
C GLY A 184 14.41 9.93 -12.08
N ASP A 185 15.70 10.12 -12.34
CA ASP A 185 16.37 11.39 -12.06
C ASP A 185 16.07 12.43 -13.14
N SER A 186 15.75 11.96 -14.36
CA SER A 186 15.40 12.78 -15.52
C SER A 186 14.45 12.04 -16.45
N GLU A 187 13.72 12.78 -17.25
CA GLU A 187 12.89 12.28 -18.34
C GLU A 187 13.73 12.17 -19.63
N ASP A 188 14.80 11.38 -19.64
CA ASP A 188 15.58 11.17 -20.84
C ASP A 188 15.05 10.00 -21.69
N GLY A 189 15.55 9.89 -22.93
CA GLY A 189 15.10 8.87 -23.86
C GLY A 189 15.42 7.42 -23.41
N ALA A 190 16.51 7.24 -22.66
CA ALA A 190 16.92 5.95 -22.12
C ALA A 190 15.96 5.49 -21.01
N PHE A 191 15.62 6.38 -20.09
CA PHE A 191 14.64 6.13 -19.02
C PHE A 191 13.26 5.76 -19.59
N TRP A 192 12.76 6.55 -20.54
CA TRP A 192 11.49 6.25 -21.22
C TRP A 192 11.47 4.92 -21.92
N THR A 193 12.57 4.61 -22.64
CA THR A 193 12.70 3.34 -23.36
C THR A 193 12.72 2.15 -22.40
N ALA A 194 13.45 2.26 -21.30
CA ALA A 194 13.53 1.21 -20.28
C ALA A 194 12.16 0.99 -19.61
N PHE A 195 11.47 2.06 -19.22
CA PHE A 195 10.14 1.99 -18.63
C PHE A 195 9.13 1.29 -19.55
N LEU A 196 9.00 1.73 -20.81
CA LEU A 196 8.05 1.16 -21.76
C LEU A 196 8.41 -0.30 -22.14
N ARG A 197 9.71 -0.64 -22.26
CA ARG A 197 10.16 -2.03 -22.44
C ARG A 197 9.79 -2.90 -21.23
N GLY A 198 9.91 -2.38 -20.03
CA GLY A 198 9.47 -3.05 -18.80
C GLY A 198 7.99 -3.42 -18.83
N LEU A 199 7.12 -2.51 -19.26
CA LEU A 199 5.69 -2.79 -19.42
C LEU A 199 5.45 -3.90 -20.45
N ARG A 200 6.12 -3.84 -21.60
CA ARG A 200 6.01 -4.86 -22.65
C ARG A 200 6.53 -6.23 -22.21
N ALA A 201 7.64 -6.26 -21.50
CA ALA A 201 8.22 -7.49 -20.95
C ALA A 201 7.30 -8.18 -19.92
N ARG A 202 6.45 -7.41 -19.26
CA ARG A 202 5.40 -7.91 -18.34
C ARG A 202 4.13 -8.36 -19.05
N GLY A 203 4.09 -8.33 -20.40
CA GLY A 203 2.97 -8.82 -21.19
C GLY A 203 2.01 -7.76 -21.73
N LEU A 204 2.30 -6.45 -21.57
CA LEU A 204 1.46 -5.40 -22.14
C LEU A 204 1.34 -5.58 -23.66
N SER A 205 0.12 -5.77 -24.15
CA SER A 205 -0.22 -6.03 -25.53
C SER A 205 -1.41 -5.21 -26.04
N GLY A 206 -1.68 -5.26 -27.35
CA GLY A 206 -2.82 -4.62 -27.98
C GLY A 206 -2.74 -3.09 -28.09
N VAL A 207 -1.61 -2.45 -27.78
CA VAL A 207 -1.46 -1.00 -27.76
C VAL A 207 -1.62 -0.40 -29.15
N GLN A 208 -2.66 0.38 -29.38
CA GLN A 208 -2.98 1.08 -30.62
C GLN A 208 -2.69 2.58 -30.55
N LEU A 209 -2.92 3.19 -29.39
CA LEU A 209 -2.73 4.62 -29.18
C LEU A 209 -2.07 4.91 -27.84
N VAL A 210 -0.98 5.69 -27.86
CA VAL A 210 -0.35 6.20 -26.65
C VAL A 210 -0.59 7.71 -26.54
N ILE A 211 -1.11 8.14 -25.41
CA ILE A 211 -1.42 9.54 -25.10
C ILE A 211 -0.44 10.05 -24.04
N SER A 212 0.29 11.12 -24.32
CA SER A 212 1.22 11.72 -23.36
C SER A 212 1.40 13.22 -23.57
N ASP A 213 2.13 13.90 -22.68
CA ASP A 213 2.65 15.24 -22.99
C ASP A 213 3.67 15.18 -24.14
N HIS A 214 3.92 16.33 -24.74
CA HIS A 214 4.86 16.46 -25.86
C HIS A 214 6.32 16.47 -25.34
N HIS A 215 6.89 15.27 -25.19
CA HIS A 215 8.28 15.07 -24.86
C HIS A 215 8.97 14.26 -25.99
N LEU A 216 10.04 14.82 -26.59
CA LEU A 216 10.68 14.20 -27.77
C LEU A 216 11.23 12.80 -27.48
N GLY A 217 11.89 12.62 -26.34
CA GLY A 217 12.44 11.33 -25.90
C GLY A 217 11.36 10.29 -25.67
N LEU A 218 10.24 10.67 -25.06
CA LEU A 218 9.10 9.77 -24.86
C LEU A 218 8.46 9.37 -26.19
N LYS A 219 8.25 10.32 -27.10
CA LYS A 219 7.70 10.03 -28.43
C LYS A 219 8.58 9.07 -29.23
N ALA A 220 9.90 9.27 -29.19
CA ALA A 220 10.85 8.35 -29.83
C ALA A 220 10.81 6.95 -29.19
N ALA A 221 10.75 6.85 -27.85
CA ALA A 221 10.65 5.60 -27.12
C ALA A 221 9.34 4.85 -27.45
N ILE A 222 8.20 5.55 -27.54
CA ILE A 222 6.91 4.96 -27.95
C ILE A 222 7.03 4.31 -29.33
N GLY A 223 7.53 5.03 -30.32
CA GLY A 223 7.71 4.50 -31.68
C GLY A 223 8.66 3.29 -31.76
N ALA A 224 9.68 3.27 -30.91
CA ALA A 224 10.65 2.17 -30.84
C ALA A 224 10.11 0.93 -30.10
N VAL A 225 9.27 1.11 -29.08
CA VAL A 225 8.81 0.00 -28.21
C VAL A 225 7.46 -0.54 -28.68
N PHE A 226 6.50 0.34 -28.99
CA PHE A 226 5.16 -0.03 -29.44
C PHE A 226 5.02 0.14 -30.96
N VAL A 227 5.71 -0.72 -31.69
CA VAL A 227 5.69 -0.69 -33.15
C VAL A 227 4.26 -0.88 -33.67
N GLY A 228 3.82 0.02 -34.54
CA GLY A 228 2.45 0.03 -35.09
C GLY A 228 1.44 0.84 -34.28
N SER A 229 1.78 1.31 -33.09
CA SER A 229 0.93 2.22 -32.33
C SER A 229 1.06 3.66 -32.86
N THR A 230 0.00 4.46 -32.67
CA THR A 230 0.01 5.90 -32.92
C THR A 230 0.29 6.67 -31.63
N TRP A 231 0.80 7.89 -31.76
CA TRP A 231 0.99 8.79 -30.65
C TRP A 231 0.06 10.01 -30.76
N GLN A 232 -0.54 10.39 -29.65
CA GLN A 232 -1.35 11.59 -29.53
C GLN A 232 -0.91 12.44 -28.35
N ARG A 233 -0.85 13.74 -28.56
CA ARG A 233 -0.60 14.67 -27.45
C ARG A 233 -1.80 14.74 -26.51
N CYS A 234 -1.56 14.71 -25.21
CA CYS A 234 -2.58 14.86 -24.19
C CYS A 234 -3.33 16.20 -24.35
N ARG A 235 -4.66 16.13 -24.47
CA ARG A 235 -5.52 17.31 -24.66
C ARG A 235 -5.44 18.27 -23.48
N VAL A 236 -5.34 17.76 -22.27
CA VAL A 236 -5.22 18.59 -21.05
C VAL A 236 -3.93 19.40 -21.08
N HIS A 237 -2.80 18.76 -21.33
CA HIS A 237 -1.50 19.43 -21.44
C HIS A 237 -1.42 20.39 -22.64
N TYR A 238 -2.10 20.07 -23.72
CA TYR A 238 -2.19 20.99 -24.87
C TYR A 238 -3.00 22.24 -24.53
N ALA A 239 -4.17 22.08 -23.93
CA ALA A 239 -5.04 23.18 -23.53
C ALA A 239 -4.40 24.06 -22.45
N ASP A 240 -3.78 23.44 -21.43
CA ASP A 240 -3.11 24.16 -20.33
C ASP A 240 -1.98 25.05 -20.84
N LYS A 241 -1.20 24.60 -21.83
CA LYS A 241 -0.07 25.38 -22.37
C LYS A 241 -0.48 26.46 -23.37
N ARG A 242 -1.64 26.36 -24.05
CA ARG A 242 -2.00 27.26 -25.15
C ARG A 242 -3.25 28.14 -24.93
N ILE A 243 -4.18 27.68 -24.13
CA ILE A 243 -5.53 28.30 -24.09
C ILE A 243 -5.81 28.94 -22.73
N MET A 244 -5.12 28.54 -21.65
CA MET A 244 -5.46 29.00 -20.31
C MET A 244 -4.54 30.09 -19.77
N PRO A 245 -5.13 31.18 -19.22
CA PRO A 245 -4.37 32.15 -18.43
C PRO A 245 -3.66 31.49 -17.23
N THR A 246 -2.54 32.06 -16.81
CA THR A 246 -1.66 31.50 -15.76
C THR A 246 -2.38 31.16 -14.45
N TRP A 247 -3.39 31.91 -14.05
CA TRP A 247 -4.18 31.68 -12.85
C TRP A 247 -5.12 30.45 -12.95
N ARG A 248 -5.65 30.14 -14.15
CA ARG A 248 -6.44 28.91 -14.37
C ARG A 248 -5.59 27.66 -14.45
N ARG A 249 -4.32 27.78 -14.86
CA ARG A 249 -3.35 26.69 -14.83
C ARG A 249 -3.05 26.20 -13.40
N ALA A 250 -2.94 27.14 -12.45
CA ALA A 250 -2.77 26.80 -11.03
C ALA A 250 -3.99 26.04 -10.47
N ALA A 251 -5.20 26.53 -10.74
CA ALA A 251 -6.44 25.92 -10.25
C ALA A 251 -6.72 24.50 -10.80
N LEU A 252 -6.19 24.15 -11.97
CA LEU A 252 -6.33 22.79 -12.54
C LEU A 252 -5.27 21.83 -12.01
N ARG A 253 -4.08 22.30 -11.65
CA ARG A 253 -3.09 21.49 -10.94
C ARG A 253 -3.61 21.01 -9.58
N ASP A 254 -4.28 21.90 -8.85
CA ASP A 254 -4.89 21.56 -7.55
C ASP A 254 -6.06 20.57 -7.69
N LYS A 255 -6.83 20.63 -8.79
CA LYS A 255 -7.94 19.70 -9.05
C LYS A 255 -7.49 18.34 -9.62
N GLY A 256 -6.37 18.28 -10.35
CA GLY A 256 -5.81 17.03 -10.87
C GLY A 256 -5.38 16.07 -9.76
N PHE A 257 -4.92 16.60 -8.64
CA PHE A 257 -4.62 15.79 -7.43
C PHE A 257 -5.88 15.30 -6.70
N ALA A 258 -7.04 15.97 -6.89
CA ALA A 258 -8.28 15.57 -6.24
C ALA A 258 -8.95 14.36 -6.93
N VAL A 259 -8.71 14.14 -8.22
CA VAL A 259 -9.28 12.99 -8.97
C VAL A 259 -8.58 11.67 -8.65
N LEU A 260 -7.33 11.71 -8.21
CA LEU A 260 -6.60 10.52 -7.73
C LEU A 260 -6.90 10.17 -6.25
N ARG A 261 -7.65 11.04 -5.53
CA ARG A 261 -8.06 10.80 -4.13
C ARG A 261 -9.43 10.14 -3.98
N SER A 262 -10.18 9.94 -5.06
CA SER A 262 -11.57 9.42 -5.04
C SER A 262 -11.78 8.15 -5.88
N ALA A 263 -10.70 7.39 -6.15
CA ALA A 263 -10.76 6.08 -6.81
C ALA A 263 -10.26 4.98 -5.89
#